data_752c608c436735f053088636a50a1f89
#
_entry.id   752c608c436735f053088636a50a1f89
#
_cell.length_a   1.000
_cell.length_b   1.000
_cell.length_c   1.000
_cell.angle_alpha   90.00
_cell.angle_beta   90.00
_cell.angle_gamma   90.00
#
_symmetry.space_group_name_H-M   'P 1'
#
loop_
_entity.id
_entity.type
_entity.pdbx_description
1 polymer ?
#
loop_
_entity_poly.entity_id
_entity_poly.type
_entity_poly.pdbx_seq_one_letter_code
_entity_poly.pdbx_strand_id
1 'polypeptide(L)'
;MKWNKLYKYPKTVRSSVDGVRKYEVAQEKLPSVTTILSATQDPEKAESLARWKARVGDAEAERIKNTAALRGTAMHTYLEHYVKGGNVLDLTDLGRVASSMGETIIEKGFPDMEEVWGVECTLHYPGLYAGQTDLCGIYQGRESIIDFKQSNKPKRAEWIGDYKLQLAAYA
;
A
#
# COMPACT_ATOMS: atom_id res chain seq x y z
N MET A 1 -20.89 4.13 4.00
CA MET A 1 -19.61 4.86 3.86
C MET A 1 -19.92 6.22 3.26
N LYS A 2 -19.60 7.32 3.96
CA LYS A 2 -19.89 8.70 3.56
C LYS A 2 -18.61 9.38 3.09
N TRP A 3 -18.66 10.14 1.98
CA TRP A 3 -17.54 10.95 1.53
C TRP A 3 -17.53 12.33 2.17
N ASN A 4 -16.39 12.72 2.74
CA ASN A 4 -16.11 14.08 3.17
C ASN A 4 -15.11 14.72 2.20
N LYS A 5 -15.57 15.67 1.39
CA LYS A 5 -14.77 16.34 0.35
C LYS A 5 -14.06 17.60 0.84
N LEU A 6 -14.05 17.88 2.13
CA LEU A 6 -13.36 19.04 2.69
C LEU A 6 -11.85 18.92 2.61
N TYR A 7 -11.33 17.70 2.72
CA TYR A 7 -9.89 17.42 2.65
C TYR A 7 -9.42 17.43 1.20
N LYS A 8 -8.34 18.18 0.95
CA LYS A 8 -7.69 18.27 -0.36
C LYS A 8 -6.26 17.81 -0.25
N TYR A 9 -5.87 16.93 -1.12
CA TYR A 9 -4.51 16.38 -1.16
C TYR A 9 -3.72 17.01 -2.30
N PRO A 10 -2.38 17.20 -2.15
CA PRO A 10 -1.56 17.78 -3.18
C PRO A 10 -1.52 16.88 -4.42
N LYS A 11 -1.45 17.52 -5.58
CA LYS A 11 -1.12 16.79 -6.82
C LYS A 11 0.34 16.37 -6.77
N THR A 12 0.61 15.15 -7.16
CA THR A 12 1.95 14.55 -7.11
C THR A 12 2.29 13.84 -8.39
N VAL A 13 3.58 13.82 -8.70
CA VAL A 13 4.15 12.94 -9.72
C VAL A 13 5.03 11.93 -9.02
N ARG A 14 4.72 10.65 -9.22
CA ARG A 14 5.52 9.54 -8.69
C ARG A 14 6.48 9.05 -9.76
N SER A 15 7.77 9.01 -9.43
CA SER A 15 8.82 8.42 -10.26
C SER A 15 9.52 7.28 -9.55
N SER A 16 10.05 6.33 -10.31
CA SER A 16 10.87 5.24 -9.77
C SER A 16 12.04 5.00 -10.73
N VAL A 17 13.25 5.17 -10.25
CA VAL A 17 14.49 4.95 -11.00
C VAL A 17 15.36 4.02 -10.14
N ASP A 18 15.81 2.90 -10.71
CA ASP A 18 16.65 1.89 -10.04
C ASP A 18 16.11 1.42 -8.67
N GLY A 19 14.77 1.27 -8.59
CA GLY A 19 14.11 0.87 -7.35
C GLY A 19 13.91 1.98 -6.33
N VAL A 20 14.46 3.17 -6.57
CA VAL A 20 14.29 4.35 -5.71
C VAL A 20 13.03 5.11 -6.12
N ARG A 21 12.01 5.06 -5.28
CA ARG A 21 10.76 5.79 -5.50
C ARG A 21 10.84 7.18 -4.90
N LYS A 22 10.46 8.19 -5.71
CA LYS A 22 10.36 9.60 -5.29
C LYS A 22 9.00 10.17 -5.64
N TYR A 23 8.59 11.18 -4.88
CA TYR A 23 7.39 11.96 -5.11
C TYR A 23 7.76 13.42 -5.35
N GLU A 24 7.24 14.01 -6.42
CA GLU A 24 7.27 15.44 -6.62
C GLU A 24 5.97 16.02 -6.07
N VAL A 25 6.05 16.72 -4.96
CA VAL A 25 4.93 17.28 -4.20
C VAL A 25 5.32 18.62 -3.63
N ALA A 26 4.43 19.62 -3.73
CA ALA A 26 4.67 20.99 -3.22
C ALA A 26 6.02 21.59 -3.69
N GLN A 27 6.42 21.32 -4.94
CA GLN A 27 7.70 21.76 -5.57
C GLN A 27 8.95 21.09 -4.97
N GLU A 28 8.81 20.07 -4.16
CA GLU A 28 9.90 19.28 -3.60
C GLU A 28 9.94 17.88 -4.24
N LYS A 29 11.15 17.32 -4.35
CA LYS A 29 11.37 15.94 -4.79
C LYS A 29 11.81 15.08 -3.61
N LEU A 30 10.85 14.45 -2.97
CA LEU A 30 11.02 13.72 -1.72
C LEU A 30 11.15 12.21 -1.93
N PRO A 31 11.99 11.51 -1.14
CA PRO A 31 12.02 10.05 -1.14
C PRO A 31 10.71 9.48 -0.61
N SER A 32 10.33 8.27 -1.07
CA SER A 32 9.17 7.60 -0.49
C SER A 32 9.51 7.01 0.88
N VAL A 33 8.52 6.99 1.79
CA VAL A 33 8.64 6.29 3.08
C VAL A 33 9.08 4.83 2.87
N THR A 34 8.52 4.13 1.90
CA THR A 34 8.89 2.74 1.61
C THR A 34 10.32 2.59 1.11
N THR A 35 10.86 3.58 0.39
CA THR A 35 12.28 3.60 -0.01
C THR A 35 13.19 3.77 1.21
N ILE A 36 12.83 4.67 2.14
CA ILE A 36 13.58 4.86 3.39
C ILE A 36 13.57 3.58 4.22
N LEU A 37 12.39 2.99 4.46
CA LEU A 37 12.26 1.75 5.21
C LEU A 37 13.05 0.59 4.60
N SER A 38 13.10 0.50 3.26
CA SER A 38 13.92 -0.49 2.58
C SER A 38 15.42 -0.27 2.77
N ALA A 39 15.87 0.99 2.78
CA ALA A 39 17.27 1.34 2.98
C ALA A 39 17.74 1.18 4.43
N THR A 40 16.81 1.25 5.38
CA THR A 40 17.08 1.16 6.83
C THR A 40 16.57 -0.16 7.45
N GLN A 41 16.28 -1.17 6.62
CA GLN A 41 15.77 -2.45 7.11
C GLN A 41 16.77 -3.16 8.02
N ASP A 42 16.22 -3.96 8.95
CA ASP A 42 17.02 -4.81 9.84
C ASP A 42 17.91 -5.78 9.03
N PRO A 43 19.22 -5.87 9.32
CA PRO A 43 20.13 -6.81 8.68
C PRO A 43 19.63 -8.27 8.72
N GLU A 44 19.03 -8.73 9.81
CA GLU A 44 18.47 -10.08 9.92
C GLU A 44 17.37 -10.35 8.88
N LYS A 45 16.57 -9.33 8.58
CA LYS A 45 15.53 -9.42 7.55
C LYS A 45 16.13 -9.51 6.16
N ALA A 46 17.20 -8.74 5.89
CA ALA A 46 17.93 -8.81 4.63
C ALA A 46 18.58 -10.19 4.43
N GLU A 47 19.22 -10.74 5.47
CA GLU A 47 19.81 -12.08 5.45
C GLU A 47 18.75 -13.18 5.26
N SER A 48 17.60 -13.06 5.93
CA SER A 48 16.50 -14.01 5.78
C SER A 48 15.98 -14.05 4.33
N LEU A 49 15.88 -12.89 3.70
CA LEU A 49 15.49 -12.76 2.29
C LEU A 49 16.57 -13.36 1.38
N ALA A 50 17.84 -13.13 1.66
CA ALA A 50 18.95 -13.70 0.91
C ALA A 50 18.97 -15.25 1.01
N ARG A 51 18.79 -15.81 2.21
CA ARG A 51 18.66 -17.26 2.40
C ARG A 51 17.47 -17.86 1.65
N TRP A 52 16.32 -17.17 1.68
CA TRP A 52 15.16 -17.60 0.91
C TRP A 52 15.44 -17.58 -0.60
N LYS A 53 16.05 -16.52 -1.11
CA LYS A 53 16.42 -16.37 -2.51
C LYS A 53 17.38 -17.47 -2.98
N ALA A 54 18.43 -17.75 -2.18
CA ALA A 54 19.36 -18.84 -2.45
C ALA A 54 18.69 -20.22 -2.51
N ARG A 55 17.65 -20.44 -1.70
CA ARG A 55 16.92 -21.72 -1.66
C ARG A 55 16.01 -21.92 -2.87
N VAL A 56 15.31 -20.87 -3.33
CA VAL A 56 14.33 -20.98 -4.43
C VAL A 56 14.94 -20.70 -5.81
N GLY A 57 16.10 -20.07 -5.86
CA GLY A 57 16.77 -19.60 -7.08
C GLY A 57 16.29 -18.20 -7.51
N ASP A 58 17.18 -17.47 -8.19
CA ASP A 58 16.94 -16.09 -8.57
C ASP A 58 15.73 -15.90 -9.50
N ALA A 59 15.61 -16.75 -10.51
CA ALA A 59 14.51 -16.69 -11.48
C ALA A 59 13.15 -16.91 -10.81
N GLU A 60 13.04 -17.90 -9.93
CA GLU A 60 11.80 -18.19 -9.22
C GLU A 60 11.48 -17.12 -8.17
N ALA A 61 12.49 -16.61 -7.47
CA ALA A 61 12.33 -15.49 -6.53
C ALA A 61 11.77 -14.25 -7.24
N GLU A 62 12.29 -13.91 -8.41
CA GLU A 62 11.81 -12.78 -9.19
C GLU A 62 10.39 -13.02 -9.73
N ARG A 63 10.09 -14.24 -10.19
CA ARG A 63 8.72 -14.62 -10.61
C ARG A 63 7.71 -14.45 -9.46
N ILE A 64 8.04 -14.93 -8.26
CA ILE A 64 7.19 -14.82 -7.07
C ILE A 64 6.97 -13.35 -6.70
N LYS A 65 8.03 -12.55 -6.70
CA LYS A 65 7.99 -11.12 -6.42
C LYS A 65 7.09 -10.37 -7.41
N ASN A 66 7.28 -10.61 -8.71
CA ASN A 66 6.50 -9.95 -9.76
C ASN A 66 5.03 -10.35 -9.70
N THR A 67 4.72 -11.63 -9.49
CA THR A 67 3.35 -12.11 -9.32
C THR A 67 2.69 -11.44 -8.11
N ALA A 68 3.40 -11.34 -6.98
CA ALA A 68 2.88 -10.68 -5.80
C ALA A 68 2.64 -9.18 -6.03
N ALA A 69 3.55 -8.49 -6.75
CA ALA A 69 3.40 -7.08 -7.09
C ALA A 69 2.18 -6.82 -7.99
N LEU A 70 2.02 -7.62 -9.05
CA LEU A 70 0.87 -7.52 -9.97
C LEU A 70 -0.45 -7.76 -9.24
N ARG A 71 -0.51 -8.79 -8.39
CA ARG A 71 -1.69 -9.12 -7.60
C ARG A 71 -2.03 -8.01 -6.60
N GLY A 72 -1.02 -7.45 -5.93
CA GLY A 72 -1.20 -6.31 -5.03
C GLY A 72 -1.76 -5.11 -5.77
N THR A 73 -1.18 -4.73 -6.90
CA THR A 73 -1.65 -3.62 -7.73
C THR A 73 -3.11 -3.82 -8.17
N ALA A 74 -3.46 -5.01 -8.66
CA ALA A 74 -4.83 -5.32 -9.08
C ALA A 74 -5.84 -5.23 -7.91
N MET A 75 -5.48 -5.71 -6.71
CA MET A 75 -6.30 -5.59 -5.51
C MET A 75 -6.52 -4.12 -5.11
N HIS A 76 -5.47 -3.29 -5.09
CA HIS A 76 -5.59 -1.87 -4.78
C HIS A 76 -6.45 -1.14 -5.81
N THR A 77 -6.28 -1.42 -7.11
CA THR A 77 -7.13 -0.87 -8.17
C THR A 77 -8.61 -1.25 -7.96
N TYR A 78 -8.87 -2.51 -7.61
CA TYR A 78 -10.23 -2.97 -7.32
C TYR A 78 -10.85 -2.21 -6.14
N LEU A 79 -10.14 -2.08 -5.03
CA LEU A 79 -10.60 -1.36 -3.84
C LEU A 79 -10.77 0.14 -4.08
N GLU A 80 -9.85 0.78 -4.79
CA GLU A 80 -9.95 2.18 -5.18
C GLU A 80 -11.22 2.46 -5.98
N HIS A 81 -11.49 1.63 -7.00
CA HIS A 81 -12.71 1.75 -7.79
C HIS A 81 -13.97 1.55 -6.96
N TYR A 82 -13.99 0.53 -6.10
CA TYR A 82 -15.11 0.29 -5.20
C TYR A 82 -15.39 1.50 -4.30
N VAL A 83 -14.37 2.06 -3.67
CA VAL A 83 -14.50 3.23 -2.80
C VAL A 83 -15.00 4.45 -3.57
N LYS A 84 -14.61 4.61 -4.84
CA LYS A 84 -15.08 5.68 -5.74
C LYS A 84 -16.50 5.44 -6.31
N GLY A 85 -17.14 4.33 -5.96
CA GLY A 85 -18.46 3.97 -6.46
C GLY A 85 -18.46 3.38 -7.88
N GLY A 86 -17.32 2.94 -8.36
CA GLY A 86 -17.15 2.26 -9.64
C GLY A 86 -17.03 0.74 -9.47
N ASN A 87 -16.96 0.04 -10.60
CA ASN A 87 -16.71 -1.39 -10.67
C ASN A 87 -15.53 -1.67 -11.58
N VAL A 88 -14.74 -2.67 -11.23
CA VAL A 88 -13.70 -3.25 -12.09
C VAL A 88 -14.11 -4.66 -12.44
N LEU A 89 -14.25 -4.96 -13.71
CA LEU A 89 -14.46 -6.31 -14.20
C LEU A 89 -13.19 -6.78 -14.90
N ASP A 90 -12.37 -7.53 -14.19
CA ASP A 90 -11.20 -8.22 -14.74
C ASP A 90 -11.42 -9.74 -14.61
N LEU A 91 -11.70 -10.38 -15.74
CA LEU A 91 -11.99 -11.83 -15.81
C LEU A 91 -10.74 -12.70 -15.94
N THR A 92 -9.55 -12.12 -15.94
CA THR A 92 -8.30 -12.88 -15.88
C THR A 92 -8.15 -13.60 -14.55
N ASP A 93 -7.31 -14.61 -14.47
CA ASP A 93 -7.03 -15.31 -13.21
C ASP A 93 -6.47 -14.34 -12.16
N LEU A 94 -5.65 -13.39 -12.58
CA LEU A 94 -5.14 -12.34 -11.71
C LEU A 94 -6.26 -11.46 -11.16
N GLY A 95 -7.16 -11.00 -12.03
CA GLY A 95 -8.30 -10.17 -11.66
C GLY A 95 -9.25 -10.87 -10.70
N ARG A 96 -9.54 -12.15 -10.93
CA ARG A 96 -10.38 -12.97 -10.03
C ARG A 96 -9.77 -13.11 -8.64
N VAL A 97 -8.45 -13.34 -8.55
CA VAL A 97 -7.76 -13.41 -7.25
C VAL A 97 -7.76 -12.05 -6.56
N ALA A 98 -7.51 -10.97 -7.31
CA ALA A 98 -7.51 -9.62 -6.77
C ALA A 98 -8.89 -9.18 -6.26
N SER A 99 -9.96 -9.45 -7.03
CA SER A 99 -11.34 -9.15 -6.61
C SER A 99 -11.73 -9.94 -5.35
N SER A 100 -11.42 -11.24 -5.28
CA SER A 100 -11.72 -12.06 -4.10
C SER A 100 -11.03 -11.53 -2.82
N MET A 101 -9.78 -11.05 -2.94
CA MET A 101 -9.09 -10.40 -1.82
C MET A 101 -9.74 -9.06 -1.45
N GLY A 102 -10.10 -8.26 -2.46
CA GLY A 102 -10.80 -7.00 -2.27
C GLY A 102 -12.17 -7.19 -1.60
N GLU A 103 -12.96 -8.15 -2.06
CA GLU A 103 -14.24 -8.52 -1.46
C GLU A 103 -14.10 -8.90 0.03
N THR A 104 -13.05 -9.63 0.38
CA THR A 104 -12.78 -9.95 1.80
C THR A 104 -12.55 -8.69 2.64
N ILE A 105 -11.85 -7.68 2.12
CA ILE A 105 -11.65 -6.41 2.79
C ILE A 105 -12.96 -5.62 2.87
N ILE A 106 -13.74 -5.62 1.78
CA ILE A 106 -15.04 -4.94 1.73
C ILE A 106 -16.00 -5.54 2.74
N GLU A 107 -16.11 -6.86 2.79
CA GLU A 107 -17.03 -7.56 3.70
C GLU A 107 -16.65 -7.41 5.18
N LYS A 108 -15.35 -7.45 5.49
CA LYS A 108 -14.87 -7.52 6.88
C LYS A 108 -14.35 -6.19 7.43
N GLY A 109 -13.84 -5.31 6.57
CA GLY A 109 -13.23 -4.05 6.99
C GLY A 109 -14.15 -2.84 6.77
N PHE A 110 -14.81 -2.75 5.63
CA PHE A 110 -15.59 -1.55 5.29
C PHE A 110 -16.90 -1.37 6.05
N PRO A 111 -17.54 -2.37 6.70
CA PRO A 111 -18.67 -2.10 7.59
C PRO A 111 -18.34 -1.11 8.72
N ASP A 112 -17.10 -1.10 9.16
CA ASP A 112 -16.62 -0.20 10.22
C ASP A 112 -16.09 1.15 9.68
N MET A 113 -16.12 1.36 8.36
CA MET A 113 -15.71 2.61 7.70
C MET A 113 -16.88 3.56 7.62
N GLU A 114 -16.89 4.60 8.46
CA GLU A 114 -17.98 5.56 8.56
C GLU A 114 -17.86 6.68 7.53
N GLU A 115 -16.66 7.24 7.39
CA GLU A 115 -16.40 8.36 6.51
C GLU A 115 -15.07 8.21 5.77
N VAL A 116 -15.06 8.52 4.48
CA VAL A 116 -13.85 8.57 3.64
C VAL A 116 -13.49 10.03 3.38
N TRP A 117 -12.24 10.39 3.68
CA TRP A 117 -11.67 11.70 3.40
C TRP A 117 -10.85 11.71 2.12
N GLY A 118 -10.33 10.55 1.74
CA GLY A 118 -9.58 10.39 0.51
C GLY A 118 -9.16 8.94 0.25
N VAL A 119 -8.89 8.64 -1.00
CA VAL A 119 -8.40 7.35 -1.50
C VAL A 119 -7.17 7.59 -2.36
N GLU A 120 -6.15 6.74 -2.24
CA GLU A 120 -4.86 6.87 -2.92
C GLU A 120 -4.23 8.27 -2.69
N CYS A 121 -4.24 8.72 -1.43
CA CYS A 121 -3.85 10.07 -1.06
C CYS A 121 -2.35 10.18 -0.87
N THR A 122 -1.74 11.21 -1.46
CA THR A 122 -0.36 11.54 -1.12
C THR A 122 -0.30 12.39 0.13
N LEU A 123 0.49 11.91 1.08
CA LEU A 123 0.86 12.58 2.32
C LEU A 123 2.36 12.85 2.29
N HIS A 124 2.80 13.98 2.86
CA HIS A 124 4.22 14.31 2.88
C HIS A 124 4.60 15.10 4.13
N TYR A 125 5.81 14.88 4.57
CA TYR A 125 6.47 15.72 5.55
C TYR A 125 7.47 16.61 4.79
N PRO A 126 7.30 17.95 4.80
CA PRO A 126 8.13 18.86 4.03
C PRO A 126 9.62 18.64 4.28
N GLY A 127 10.41 18.60 3.22
CA GLY A 127 11.87 18.43 3.28
C GLY A 127 12.35 17.02 3.62
N LEU A 128 11.49 16.08 4.01
CA LEU A 128 11.92 14.77 4.50
C LEU A 128 11.44 13.59 3.64
N TYR A 129 10.13 13.39 3.52
CA TYR A 129 9.59 12.24 2.81
C TYR A 129 8.17 12.46 2.33
N ALA A 130 7.73 11.60 1.43
CA ALA A 130 6.34 11.50 1.02
C ALA A 130 5.91 10.04 0.87
N GLY A 131 4.61 9.81 0.79
CA GLY A 131 4.06 8.50 0.55
C GLY A 131 2.61 8.59 0.12
N GLN A 132 2.07 7.44 -0.29
CA GLN A 132 0.68 7.31 -0.70
C GLN A 132 0.02 6.29 0.22
N THR A 133 -1.06 6.72 0.87
CA THR A 133 -1.92 5.84 1.68
C THR A 133 -3.14 5.44 0.89
N ASP A 134 -3.66 4.24 1.13
CA ASP A 134 -4.81 3.73 0.39
C ASP A 134 -6.11 4.47 0.76
N LEU A 135 -6.34 4.71 2.06
CA LEU A 135 -7.50 5.45 2.56
C LEU A 135 -7.13 6.36 3.73
N CYS A 136 -7.85 7.48 3.82
CA CYS A 136 -7.96 8.31 5.02
C CYS A 136 -9.43 8.49 5.36
N GLY A 137 -9.79 8.49 6.66
CA GLY A 137 -11.17 8.70 7.06
C GLY A 137 -11.46 8.38 8.52
N ILE A 138 -12.73 8.11 8.82
CA ILE A 138 -13.19 7.65 10.15
C ILE A 138 -13.43 6.14 10.08
N TYR A 139 -12.70 5.41 10.90
CA TYR A 139 -12.82 3.97 11.07
C TYR A 139 -13.04 3.64 12.55
N GLN A 140 -14.15 2.95 12.87
CA GLN A 140 -14.54 2.64 14.25
C GLN A 140 -14.53 3.89 15.16
N GLY A 141 -15.11 4.99 14.68
CA GLY A 141 -15.21 6.26 15.42
C GLY A 141 -13.89 7.03 15.56
N ARG A 142 -12.82 6.66 14.87
CA ARG A 142 -11.49 7.27 14.98
C ARG A 142 -10.97 7.76 13.65
N GLU A 143 -10.31 8.90 13.65
CA GLU A 143 -9.50 9.37 12.53
C GLU A 143 -8.40 8.34 12.23
N SER A 144 -8.34 7.88 10.98
CA SER A 144 -7.53 6.74 10.63
C SER A 144 -6.87 6.89 9.27
N ILE A 145 -5.62 6.45 9.19
CA ILE A 145 -4.90 6.17 7.96
C ILE A 145 -4.89 4.66 7.77
N ILE A 146 -5.29 4.21 6.59
CA ILE A 146 -5.50 2.80 6.27
C ILE A 146 -4.66 2.43 5.06
N ASP A 147 -3.98 1.28 5.15
CA ASP A 147 -3.14 0.75 4.08
C ASP A 147 -3.43 -0.75 3.93
N PHE A 148 -3.77 -1.18 2.72
CA PHE A 148 -4.10 -2.55 2.41
C PHE A 148 -2.86 -3.36 2.05
N LYS A 149 -2.73 -4.53 2.63
CA LYS A 149 -1.60 -5.41 2.34
C LYS A 149 -2.09 -6.83 2.02
N GLN A 150 -1.73 -7.31 0.85
CA GLN A 150 -1.96 -8.70 0.50
C GLN A 150 -0.87 -9.61 1.07
N SER A 151 -1.22 -10.83 1.46
CA SER A 151 -0.26 -11.83 1.94
C SER A 151 -0.73 -13.23 1.61
N ASN A 152 0.19 -14.12 1.24
CA ASN A 152 -0.11 -15.53 1.01
C ASN A 152 -0.36 -16.32 2.30
N LYS A 153 0.05 -15.76 3.45
CA LYS A 153 -0.08 -16.38 4.77
C LYS A 153 -0.39 -15.31 5.81
N PRO A 154 -1.12 -15.64 6.87
CA PRO A 154 -1.30 -14.73 8.00
C PRO A 154 0.05 -14.20 8.50
N LYS A 155 0.14 -12.91 8.73
CA LYS A 155 1.34 -12.26 9.26
C LYS A 155 1.32 -12.30 10.79
N ARG A 156 2.48 -12.56 11.40
CA ARG A 156 2.67 -12.37 12.83
C ARG A 156 2.94 -10.89 13.12
N ALA A 157 2.59 -10.45 14.33
CA ALA A 157 2.75 -9.04 14.74
C ALA A 157 4.21 -8.55 14.65
N GLU A 158 5.18 -9.42 14.91
CA GLU A 158 6.61 -9.14 14.80
C GLU A 158 7.09 -8.89 13.36
N TRP A 159 6.35 -9.37 12.35
CA TRP A 159 6.73 -9.23 10.94
C TRP A 159 6.18 -7.98 10.26
N ILE A 160 5.34 -7.22 10.95
CA ILE A 160 4.66 -6.03 10.40
C ILE A 160 5.19 -4.71 10.97
N GLY A 161 6.38 -4.72 11.57
CA GLY A 161 7.04 -3.50 12.10
C GLY A 161 7.12 -2.40 11.05
N ASP A 162 7.58 -2.73 9.84
CA ASP A 162 7.68 -1.75 8.74
C ASP A 162 6.32 -1.17 8.33
N TYR A 163 5.23 -1.95 8.41
CA TYR A 163 3.88 -1.44 8.12
C TYR A 163 3.45 -0.42 9.17
N LYS A 164 3.75 -0.69 10.45
CA LYS A 164 3.47 0.26 11.54
C LYS A 164 4.28 1.55 11.39
N LEU A 165 5.57 1.43 11.03
CA LEU A 165 6.42 2.60 10.76
C LEU A 165 5.92 3.38 9.53
N GLN A 166 5.48 2.70 8.48
CA GLN A 166 4.89 3.33 7.31
C GLN A 166 3.64 4.14 7.69
N LEU A 167 2.72 3.55 8.46
CA LEU A 167 1.51 4.24 8.90
C LEU A 167 1.83 5.40 9.85
N ALA A 168 2.77 5.23 10.77
CA ALA A 168 3.21 6.31 11.67
C ALA A 168 3.86 7.48 10.92
N ALA A 169 4.55 7.20 9.79
CA ALA A 169 5.11 8.27 8.95
C ALA A 169 4.03 9.01 8.13
N TYR A 170 2.87 8.41 7.95
CA TYR A 170 1.74 9.03 7.23
C TYR A 170 0.80 9.81 8.16
N ALA A 171 0.78 9.47 9.46
CA ALA A 171 -0.02 10.14 10.48
C ALA A 171 0.61 11.47 10.93
#